data_421c5b7a7a390ceadb26aa4dc6a07fdb
#
_entry.id   421c5b7a7a390ceadb26aa4dc6a07fdb
#
_cell.length_a   1.000
_cell.length_b   1.000
_cell.length_c   1.000
_cell.angle_alpha   90.00
_cell.angle_beta   90.00
_cell.angle_gamma   90.00
#
_symmetry.space_group_name_H-M   'P 1'
#
loop_
_entity.id
_entity.type
_entity.pdbx_description
1 polymer ?
#
loop_
_entity_poly.entity_id
_entity_poly.type
_entity_poly.pdbx_seq_one_letter_code
_entity_poly.pdbx_strand_id
1 'polypeptide(L)'
;LEGTTVGMDSPIGGSSHNMIIRFFLADGLKQDAATCVQVDSSAAIQSLQSGDIKACLLSDRFAKKFVDDGTLKVLRSITWDDDFKDETCCVMAMSGKFVKENPVISQVLTKCVMDAYMYIAENKDEAAQIMLDEGMVSGDIELTKYMLDQQNWAVSNADTKKTIEAVAKDYIEAGIITSDWTVDKVVETAWHPLAEKVSTK
;
A
#
# COMPACT_ATOMS: atom_id res chain seq x y z
N LEU A 1 -11.51 10.88 -15.25
CA LEU A 1 -10.43 10.15 -15.93
C LEU A 1 -10.94 9.15 -16.98
N GLU A 2 -12.27 8.98 -17.13
CA GLU A 2 -12.84 8.04 -18.10
C GLU A 2 -12.34 8.33 -19.53
N GLY A 3 -11.94 7.25 -20.22
CA GLY A 3 -11.42 7.32 -21.59
C GLY A 3 -10.03 7.94 -21.74
N THR A 4 -9.35 8.24 -20.63
CA THR A 4 -8.00 8.83 -20.65
C THR A 4 -6.91 7.79 -20.39
N THR A 5 -5.64 8.21 -20.44
CA THR A 5 -4.49 7.39 -20.10
C THR A 5 -3.99 7.73 -18.70
N VAL A 6 -3.77 6.71 -17.87
CA VAL A 6 -3.24 6.82 -16.49
C VAL A 6 -1.92 6.06 -16.39
N GLY A 7 -0.89 6.72 -15.87
CA GLY A 7 0.44 6.16 -15.66
C GLY A 7 0.53 5.39 -14.32
N MET A 8 1.37 4.37 -14.27
CA MET A 8 1.65 3.59 -13.07
C MET A 8 3.06 3.00 -13.13
N ASP A 9 3.70 2.78 -12.00
CA ASP A 9 5.08 2.27 -11.91
C ASP A 9 5.17 0.73 -11.91
N SER A 10 4.05 0.02 -11.87
CA SER A 10 4.00 -1.44 -11.94
C SER A 10 3.45 -1.93 -13.29
N PRO A 11 3.71 -3.17 -13.68
CA PRO A 11 3.06 -3.78 -14.84
C PRO A 11 1.55 -3.97 -14.61
N ILE A 12 0.81 -4.22 -15.69
CA ILE A 12 -0.60 -4.61 -15.63
C ILE A 12 -0.76 -5.83 -14.70
N GLY A 13 -1.71 -5.75 -13.77
CA GLY A 13 -1.92 -6.75 -12.71
C GLY A 13 -1.01 -6.58 -11.48
N GLY A 14 -0.08 -5.64 -11.50
CA GLY A 14 0.75 -5.29 -10.34
C GLY A 14 0.02 -4.41 -9.31
N SER A 15 0.72 -4.05 -8.23
CA SER A 15 0.13 -3.33 -7.09
C SER A 15 -0.47 -1.98 -7.48
N SER A 16 0.25 -1.19 -8.26
CA SER A 16 -0.23 0.14 -8.69
C SER A 16 -1.43 0.05 -9.62
N HIS A 17 -1.45 -0.94 -10.53
CA HIS A 17 -2.61 -1.19 -11.39
C HIS A 17 -3.85 -1.55 -10.56
N ASN A 18 -3.69 -2.50 -9.63
CA ASN A 18 -4.79 -2.95 -8.79
C ASN A 18 -5.30 -1.83 -7.88
N MET A 19 -4.42 -0.92 -7.41
CA MET A 19 -4.84 0.24 -6.62
C MET A 19 -5.64 1.25 -7.47
N ILE A 20 -5.23 1.52 -8.71
CA ILE A 20 -6.01 2.37 -9.63
C ILE A 20 -7.41 1.79 -9.86
N ILE A 21 -7.52 0.48 -10.04
CA ILE A 21 -8.82 -0.20 -10.16
C ILE A 21 -9.67 0.02 -8.91
N ARG A 22 -9.10 -0.11 -7.71
CA ARG A 22 -9.83 0.14 -6.45
C ARG A 22 -10.32 1.58 -6.34
N PHE A 23 -9.52 2.56 -6.74
CA PHE A 23 -9.96 3.96 -6.80
C PHE A 23 -11.14 4.15 -7.77
N PHE A 24 -11.09 3.50 -8.94
CA PHE A 24 -12.21 3.57 -9.89
C PHE A 24 -13.49 2.95 -9.31
N LEU A 25 -13.39 1.78 -8.70
CA LEU A 25 -14.56 1.13 -8.07
C LEU A 25 -15.13 1.98 -6.92
N ALA A 26 -14.28 2.56 -6.08
CA ALA A 26 -14.70 3.45 -4.99
C ALA A 26 -15.44 4.69 -5.50
N ASP A 27 -15.08 5.19 -6.66
CA ASP A 27 -15.74 6.32 -7.33
C ASP A 27 -16.92 5.88 -8.23
N GLY A 28 -17.33 4.61 -8.18
CA GLY A 28 -18.44 4.07 -8.98
C GLY A 28 -18.14 3.91 -10.46
N LEU A 29 -16.88 3.90 -10.85
CA LEU A 29 -16.41 3.68 -12.22
C LEU A 29 -16.13 2.20 -12.47
N LYS A 30 -16.04 1.83 -13.75
CA LYS A 30 -15.60 0.49 -14.13
C LYS A 30 -14.08 0.34 -14.00
N GLN A 31 -13.62 -0.90 -13.79
CA GLN A 31 -12.19 -1.22 -13.71
C GLN A 31 -11.37 -0.79 -14.93
N ASP A 32 -11.99 -0.71 -16.10
CA ASP A 32 -11.41 -0.32 -17.39
C ASP A 32 -11.77 1.13 -17.80
N ALA A 33 -12.16 1.97 -16.84
CA ALA A 33 -12.56 3.35 -17.09
C ALA A 33 -11.46 4.19 -17.76
N ALA A 34 -10.19 3.84 -17.56
CA ALA A 34 -9.04 4.48 -18.21
C ALA A 34 -8.06 3.41 -18.73
N THR A 35 -7.23 3.81 -19.69
CA THR A 35 -6.13 2.98 -20.17
C THR A 35 -4.93 3.13 -19.23
N CYS A 36 -4.57 2.07 -18.51
CA CYS A 36 -3.38 2.06 -17.66
C CYS A 36 -2.13 1.72 -18.46
N VAL A 37 -1.06 2.51 -18.28
CA VAL A 37 0.23 2.31 -18.94
C VAL A 37 1.35 2.32 -17.91
N GLN A 38 2.32 1.42 -18.09
CA GLN A 38 3.50 1.44 -17.24
C GLN A 38 4.43 2.57 -17.65
N VAL A 39 4.84 3.39 -16.69
CA VAL A 39 5.78 4.51 -16.86
C VAL A 39 6.57 4.70 -15.57
N ASP A 40 7.88 4.89 -15.69
CA ASP A 40 8.71 5.17 -14.51
C ASP A 40 8.29 6.48 -13.83
N SER A 41 8.33 6.52 -12.51
CA SER A 41 7.90 7.69 -11.73
C SER A 41 8.57 9.00 -12.18
N SER A 42 9.84 8.96 -12.57
CA SER A 42 10.57 10.13 -13.07
C SER A 42 10.06 10.59 -14.45
N ALA A 43 9.69 9.67 -15.32
CA ALA A 43 9.12 9.96 -16.64
C ALA A 43 7.64 10.35 -16.57
N ALA A 44 6.92 9.89 -15.53
CA ALA A 44 5.50 10.18 -15.35
C ALA A 44 5.22 11.69 -15.24
N ILE A 45 6.11 12.46 -14.57
CA ILE A 45 5.97 13.91 -14.45
C ILE A 45 6.04 14.60 -15.83
N GLN A 46 6.99 14.18 -16.67
CA GLN A 46 7.10 14.71 -18.04
C GLN A 46 5.89 14.34 -18.88
N SER A 47 5.41 13.11 -18.76
CA SER A 47 4.23 12.62 -19.50
C SER A 47 2.95 13.31 -19.06
N LEU A 48 2.83 13.72 -17.77
CA LEU A 48 1.74 14.58 -17.30
C LEU A 48 1.84 15.98 -17.90
N GLN A 49 3.03 16.58 -17.91
CA GLN A 49 3.26 17.92 -18.44
C GLN A 49 3.05 17.99 -19.96
N SER A 50 3.44 16.97 -20.72
CA SER A 50 3.16 16.86 -22.15
C SER A 50 1.69 16.55 -22.46
N GLY A 51 0.95 16.03 -21.47
CA GLY A 51 -0.45 15.61 -21.62
C GLY A 51 -0.64 14.22 -22.22
N ASP A 52 0.43 13.43 -22.35
CA ASP A 52 0.38 12.04 -22.83
C ASP A 52 -0.38 11.14 -21.84
N ILE A 53 -0.27 11.42 -20.55
CA ILE A 53 -1.12 10.85 -19.50
C ILE A 53 -1.87 11.96 -18.76
N LYS A 54 -3.01 11.62 -18.17
CA LYS A 54 -3.86 12.62 -17.46
C LYS A 54 -3.76 12.50 -15.95
N ALA A 55 -3.32 11.36 -15.46
CA ALA A 55 -3.01 11.11 -14.06
C ALA A 55 -1.93 10.05 -13.97
N CYS A 56 -1.30 9.91 -12.80
CA CYS A 56 -0.41 8.78 -12.51
C CYS A 56 -0.50 8.41 -11.04
N LEU A 57 -0.25 7.14 -10.75
CA LEU A 57 -0.05 6.67 -9.39
C LEU A 57 1.43 6.76 -9.06
N LEU A 58 1.74 7.47 -8.00
CA LEU A 58 3.10 7.72 -7.52
C LEU A 58 3.19 7.40 -6.03
N SER A 59 4.36 7.00 -5.57
CA SER A 59 4.62 6.92 -4.12
C SER A 59 4.63 8.32 -3.50
N ASP A 60 4.13 8.44 -2.29
CA ASP A 60 4.02 9.70 -1.54
C ASP A 60 5.37 10.43 -1.47
N ARG A 61 6.43 9.68 -1.17
CA ARG A 61 7.79 10.20 -1.07
C ARG A 61 8.27 10.88 -2.35
N PHE A 62 7.94 10.30 -3.50
CA PHE A 62 8.30 10.87 -4.80
C PHE A 62 7.38 12.05 -5.15
N ALA A 63 6.08 11.92 -4.89
CA ALA A 63 5.08 12.91 -5.25
C ALA A 63 5.17 14.19 -4.43
N LYS A 64 5.56 14.10 -3.15
CA LYS A 64 5.50 15.22 -2.19
C LYS A 64 6.10 16.52 -2.70
N LYS A 65 7.29 16.49 -3.27
CA LYS A 65 7.95 17.69 -3.82
C LYS A 65 7.08 18.40 -4.86
N PHE A 66 6.48 17.63 -5.74
CA PHE A 66 5.67 18.17 -6.86
C PHE A 66 4.26 18.61 -6.41
N VAL A 67 3.78 18.04 -5.31
CA VAL A 67 2.54 18.48 -4.66
C VAL A 67 2.80 19.79 -3.89
N ASP A 68 3.90 19.88 -3.16
CA ASP A 68 4.26 21.06 -2.37
C ASP A 68 4.52 22.30 -3.26
N ASP A 69 5.14 22.11 -4.42
CA ASP A 69 5.40 23.21 -5.36
C ASP A 69 4.22 23.53 -6.30
N GLY A 70 3.11 22.77 -6.16
CA GLY A 70 1.90 22.98 -6.96
C GLY A 70 1.95 22.40 -8.37
N THR A 71 3.00 21.69 -8.76
CA THR A 71 3.11 21.02 -10.07
C THR A 71 2.08 19.91 -10.21
N LEU A 72 1.81 19.18 -9.13
CA LEU A 72 0.83 18.09 -9.08
C LEU A 72 -0.31 18.42 -8.11
N LYS A 73 -1.48 17.84 -8.41
CA LYS A 73 -2.64 17.83 -7.52
C LYS A 73 -3.00 16.39 -7.18
N VAL A 74 -3.17 16.11 -5.89
CA VAL A 74 -3.66 14.80 -5.44
C VAL A 74 -5.13 14.67 -5.83
N LEU A 75 -5.48 13.58 -6.48
CA LEU A 75 -6.85 13.21 -6.83
C LEU A 75 -7.41 12.20 -5.83
N ARG A 76 -6.63 11.17 -5.52
CA ARG A 76 -6.94 10.10 -4.57
C ARG A 76 -5.70 9.74 -3.77
N SER A 77 -5.88 9.31 -2.53
CA SER A 77 -4.79 8.89 -1.64
C SER A 77 -5.25 7.76 -0.73
N ILE A 78 -4.47 6.69 -0.65
CA ILE A 78 -4.71 5.61 0.33
C ILE A 78 -4.37 6.05 1.76
N THR A 79 -3.65 7.16 1.91
CA THR A 79 -3.23 7.70 3.21
C THR A 79 -4.21 8.72 3.79
N TRP A 80 -4.91 9.47 2.93
CA TRP A 80 -5.73 10.62 3.35
C TRP A 80 -7.22 10.46 3.11
N ASP A 81 -7.62 9.65 2.12
CA ASP A 81 -9.04 9.51 1.79
C ASP A 81 -9.76 8.66 2.84
N ASP A 82 -10.94 9.09 3.24
CA ASP A 82 -11.72 8.46 4.32
C ASP A 82 -12.07 6.99 4.08
N ASP A 83 -12.16 6.60 2.81
CA ASP A 83 -12.46 5.23 2.40
C ASP A 83 -11.24 4.29 2.37
N PHE A 84 -10.01 4.82 2.52
CA PHE A 84 -8.77 4.04 2.47
C PHE A 84 -7.82 4.24 3.65
N LYS A 85 -7.84 5.40 4.32
CA LYS A 85 -6.83 5.81 5.32
C LYS A 85 -6.70 4.86 6.52
N ASP A 86 -7.76 4.10 6.82
CA ASP A 86 -7.78 3.16 7.93
C ASP A 86 -7.42 1.72 7.50
N GLU A 87 -7.12 1.51 6.22
CA GLU A 87 -6.68 0.22 5.71
C GLU A 87 -5.19 -0.04 6.02
N THR A 88 -4.87 -1.29 6.33
CA THR A 88 -3.48 -1.73 6.47
C THR A 88 -2.82 -1.79 5.10
N CYS A 89 -1.80 -0.97 4.86
CA CYS A 89 -1.12 -0.90 3.57
C CYS A 89 -0.41 -2.21 3.20
N CYS A 90 0.34 -2.79 4.15
CA CYS A 90 1.21 -3.92 3.90
C CYS A 90 1.06 -5.01 4.96
N VAL A 91 1.29 -6.25 4.55
CA VAL A 91 1.29 -7.42 5.44
C VAL A 91 2.57 -8.22 5.24
N MET A 92 3.02 -8.90 6.30
CA MET A 92 4.06 -9.90 6.18
C MET A 92 3.50 -11.18 5.56
N ALA A 93 4.11 -11.65 4.49
CA ALA A 93 3.72 -12.89 3.83
C ALA A 93 4.83 -13.96 3.98
N MET A 94 4.41 -15.17 4.30
CA MET A 94 5.27 -16.35 4.33
C MET A 94 4.63 -17.49 3.53
N SER A 95 5.45 -18.37 2.94
CA SER A 95 4.88 -19.51 2.24
C SER A 95 4.19 -20.46 3.24
N GLY A 96 3.03 -20.98 2.88
CA GLY A 96 2.29 -21.93 3.74
C GLY A 96 3.10 -23.19 4.07
N LYS A 97 3.98 -23.64 3.16
CA LYS A 97 4.92 -24.73 3.43
C LYS A 97 5.90 -24.37 4.54
N PHE A 98 6.52 -23.17 4.45
CA PHE A 98 7.46 -22.70 5.48
C PHE A 98 6.80 -22.62 6.86
N VAL A 99 5.61 -22.03 6.94
CA VAL A 99 4.85 -21.92 8.20
C VAL A 99 4.54 -23.28 8.80
N LYS A 100 4.14 -24.25 7.97
CA LYS A 100 3.85 -25.62 8.40
C LYS A 100 5.07 -26.37 8.95
N GLU A 101 6.21 -26.22 8.28
CA GLU A 101 7.45 -26.91 8.63
C GLU A 101 8.20 -26.21 9.77
N ASN A 102 7.97 -24.90 9.98
CA ASN A 102 8.69 -24.06 10.94
C ASN A 102 7.75 -23.16 11.77
N PRO A 103 6.78 -23.71 12.49
CA PRO A 103 5.74 -22.90 13.16
C PRO A 103 6.33 -21.93 14.21
N VAL A 104 7.32 -22.38 14.99
CA VAL A 104 7.96 -21.53 16.01
C VAL A 104 8.74 -20.37 15.38
N ILE A 105 9.51 -20.65 14.32
CA ILE A 105 10.28 -19.62 13.62
C ILE A 105 9.31 -18.60 12.98
N SER A 106 8.22 -19.07 12.40
CA SER A 106 7.20 -18.21 11.79
C SER A 106 6.57 -17.27 12.82
N GLN A 107 6.26 -17.74 14.03
CA GLN A 107 5.76 -16.91 15.12
C GLN A 107 6.80 -15.87 15.56
N VAL A 108 8.05 -16.28 15.74
CA VAL A 108 9.13 -15.36 16.15
C VAL A 108 9.34 -14.27 15.10
N LEU A 109 9.40 -14.63 13.81
CA LEU A 109 9.53 -13.64 12.73
C LEU A 109 8.35 -12.65 12.71
N THR A 110 7.12 -13.15 12.82
CA THR A 110 5.93 -12.28 12.90
C THR A 110 6.02 -11.33 14.09
N LYS A 111 6.40 -11.85 15.26
CA LYS A 111 6.56 -11.01 16.45
C LYS A 111 7.65 -9.95 16.26
N CYS A 112 8.79 -10.29 15.69
CA CYS A 112 9.86 -9.32 15.42
C CYS A 112 9.38 -8.17 14.52
N VAL A 113 8.59 -8.47 13.49
CA VAL A 113 8.03 -7.43 12.59
C VAL A 113 7.03 -6.55 13.35
N MET A 114 6.15 -7.15 14.16
CA MET A 114 5.19 -6.39 14.97
C MET A 114 5.90 -5.51 16.01
N ASP A 115 6.92 -6.02 16.69
CA ASP A 115 7.71 -5.27 17.65
C ASP A 115 8.43 -4.09 16.96
N ALA A 116 8.92 -4.28 15.74
CA ALA A 116 9.53 -3.21 14.94
C ALA A 116 8.52 -2.12 14.56
N TYR A 117 7.31 -2.49 14.18
CA TYR A 117 6.25 -1.52 13.89
C TYR A 117 5.89 -0.69 15.13
N MET A 118 5.79 -1.33 16.29
CA MET A 118 5.53 -0.61 17.54
C MET A 118 6.69 0.29 17.94
N TYR A 119 7.93 -0.17 17.73
CA TYR A 119 9.10 0.68 17.95
C TYR A 119 9.04 1.95 17.07
N ILE A 120 8.72 1.81 15.79
CA ILE A 120 8.55 2.95 14.87
C ILE A 120 7.40 3.86 15.36
N ALA A 121 6.27 3.29 15.78
CA ALA A 121 5.13 4.07 16.28
C ALA A 121 5.51 4.96 17.48
N GLU A 122 6.35 4.45 18.38
CA GLU A 122 6.77 5.11 19.62
C GLU A 122 8.00 6.01 19.44
N ASN A 123 8.85 5.77 18.40
CA ASN A 123 10.17 6.38 18.23
C ASN A 123 10.41 6.86 16.80
N LYS A 124 9.46 7.57 16.20
CA LYS A 124 9.49 7.97 14.77
C LYS A 124 10.74 8.75 14.38
N ASP A 125 11.20 9.68 15.22
CA ASP A 125 12.39 10.48 14.97
C ASP A 125 13.67 9.63 14.90
N GLU A 126 13.84 8.71 15.84
CA GLU A 126 14.96 7.78 15.86
C GLU A 126 14.88 6.79 14.71
N ALA A 127 13.68 6.24 14.43
CA ALA A 127 13.46 5.37 13.28
C ALA A 127 13.81 6.06 11.95
N ALA A 128 13.42 7.33 11.79
CA ALA A 128 13.78 8.12 10.61
C ALA A 128 15.30 8.27 10.46
N GLN A 129 16.00 8.52 11.56
CA GLN A 129 17.46 8.64 11.55
C GLN A 129 18.13 7.31 11.18
N ILE A 130 17.69 6.20 11.78
CA ILE A 130 18.18 4.85 11.45
C ILE A 130 17.99 4.55 9.96
N MET A 131 16.80 4.85 9.39
CA MET A 131 16.51 4.61 7.97
C MET A 131 17.46 5.36 7.04
N LEU A 132 17.87 6.58 7.41
CA LEU A 132 18.83 7.37 6.63
C LEU A 132 20.27 6.86 6.81
N ASP A 133 20.68 6.62 8.04
CA ASP A 133 22.06 6.19 8.37
C ASP A 133 22.37 4.83 7.75
N GLU A 134 21.38 3.92 7.71
CA GLU A 134 21.49 2.61 7.06
C GLU A 134 21.22 2.63 5.54
N GLY A 135 20.97 3.82 4.96
CA GLY A 135 20.74 3.97 3.53
C GLY A 135 19.48 3.27 3.01
N MET A 136 18.51 3.01 3.89
CA MET A 136 17.23 2.35 3.52
C MET A 136 16.32 3.25 2.70
N VAL A 137 16.48 4.57 2.85
CA VAL A 137 15.72 5.59 2.14
C VAL A 137 16.63 6.68 1.62
N SER A 138 16.21 7.37 0.57
CA SER A 138 16.87 8.55 0.02
C SER A 138 16.15 9.83 0.43
N GLY A 139 16.82 10.98 0.38
CA GLY A 139 16.30 12.29 0.75
C GLY A 139 16.83 12.76 2.09
N ASP A 140 16.15 13.70 2.72
CA ASP A 140 16.54 14.27 3.99
C ASP A 140 15.73 13.74 5.17
N ILE A 141 16.12 14.15 6.37
CA ILE A 141 15.49 13.71 7.61
C ILE A 141 14.04 14.22 7.71
N GLU A 142 13.76 15.43 7.26
CA GLU A 142 12.43 16.04 7.35
C GLU A 142 11.41 15.30 6.47
N LEU A 143 11.81 14.94 5.24
CA LEU A 143 10.99 14.11 4.36
C LEU A 143 10.74 12.72 4.98
N THR A 144 11.77 12.12 5.59
CA THR A 144 11.66 10.79 6.20
C THR A 144 10.72 10.80 7.42
N LYS A 145 10.84 11.81 8.28
CA LYS A 145 9.91 12.02 9.42
C LYS A 145 8.49 12.24 8.93
N TYR A 146 8.30 13.11 7.95
CA TYR A 146 6.99 13.34 7.35
C TYR A 146 6.35 12.04 6.86
N MET A 147 7.10 11.19 6.14
CA MET A 147 6.59 9.91 5.65
C MET A 147 6.18 8.96 6.79
N LEU A 148 6.96 8.89 7.86
CA LEU A 148 6.63 8.06 9.02
C LEU A 148 5.40 8.59 9.78
N ASP A 149 5.21 9.91 9.81
CA ASP A 149 4.07 10.54 10.46
C ASP A 149 2.73 10.33 9.72
N GLN A 150 2.79 10.15 8.40
CA GLN A 150 1.59 9.88 7.60
C GLN A 150 1.02 8.47 7.82
N GLN A 151 1.78 7.55 8.42
CA GLN A 151 1.42 6.15 8.56
C GLN A 151 0.96 5.82 9.99
N ASN A 152 -0.07 4.98 10.10
CA ASN A 152 -0.42 4.32 11.36
C ASN A 152 0.38 3.03 11.50
N TRP A 153 1.39 3.04 12.36
CA TRP A 153 2.25 1.88 12.63
C TRP A 153 1.67 0.91 13.66
N ALA A 154 0.69 1.35 14.45
CA ALA A 154 0.05 0.57 15.52
C ALA A 154 -1.17 -0.19 14.99
N VAL A 155 -1.00 -1.01 13.95
CA VAL A 155 -2.07 -1.79 13.35
C VAL A 155 -2.35 -3.08 14.12
N SER A 156 -3.62 -3.50 14.16
CA SER A 156 -4.04 -4.76 14.79
C SER A 156 -4.32 -5.85 13.76
N ASN A 157 -4.33 -7.11 14.24
CA ASN A 157 -4.77 -8.25 13.43
C ASN A 157 -6.23 -8.07 12.94
N ALA A 158 -7.08 -7.42 13.76
CA ALA A 158 -8.47 -7.17 13.40
C ALA A 158 -8.59 -6.16 12.26
N ASP A 159 -7.80 -5.09 12.28
CA ASP A 159 -7.80 -4.07 11.22
C ASP A 159 -7.21 -4.64 9.93
N THR A 160 -6.12 -5.40 10.03
CA THR A 160 -5.53 -6.09 8.88
C THR A 160 -6.51 -7.08 8.23
N LYS A 161 -7.27 -7.84 9.05
CA LYS A 161 -8.29 -8.75 8.52
C LYS A 161 -9.38 -8.00 7.77
N LYS A 162 -9.89 -6.87 8.32
CA LYS A 162 -10.87 -6.02 7.62
C LYS A 162 -10.36 -5.50 6.29
N THR A 163 -9.09 -5.09 6.25
CA THR A 163 -8.45 -4.66 5.00
C THR A 163 -8.40 -5.79 3.98
N ILE A 164 -8.02 -7.01 4.39
CA ILE A 164 -8.01 -8.18 3.49
C ILE A 164 -9.43 -8.47 2.96
N GLU A 165 -10.45 -8.35 3.81
CA GLU A 165 -11.87 -8.51 3.41
C GLU A 165 -12.29 -7.46 2.37
N ALA A 166 -11.92 -6.18 2.58
CA ALA A 166 -12.22 -5.09 1.65
C ALA A 166 -11.50 -5.28 0.31
N VAL A 167 -10.20 -5.55 0.33
CA VAL A 167 -9.40 -5.81 -0.88
C VAL A 167 -9.91 -7.04 -1.64
N ALA A 168 -10.26 -8.12 -0.93
CA ALA A 168 -10.81 -9.32 -1.57
C ALA A 168 -12.15 -9.03 -2.28
N LYS A 169 -13.02 -8.23 -1.65
CA LYS A 169 -14.27 -7.79 -2.26
C LYS A 169 -14.03 -7.02 -3.55
N ASP A 170 -13.17 -6.00 -3.50
CA ASP A 170 -12.85 -5.18 -4.67
C ASP A 170 -12.22 -6.01 -5.80
N TYR A 171 -11.33 -6.95 -5.46
CA TYR A 171 -10.66 -7.79 -6.45
C TYR A 171 -11.59 -8.84 -7.06
N ILE A 172 -12.58 -9.34 -6.33
CA ILE A 172 -13.63 -10.22 -6.88
C ILE A 172 -14.54 -9.40 -7.80
N GLU A 173 -14.96 -8.21 -7.38
CA GLU A 173 -15.80 -7.31 -8.19
C GLU A 173 -15.10 -6.91 -9.49
N ALA A 174 -13.81 -6.63 -9.42
CA ALA A 174 -12.97 -6.32 -10.59
C ALA A 174 -12.62 -7.55 -11.45
N GLY A 175 -12.98 -8.77 -11.04
CA GLY A 175 -12.57 -9.98 -11.74
C GLY A 175 -11.06 -10.29 -11.71
N ILE A 176 -10.30 -9.63 -10.82
CA ILE A 176 -8.88 -9.94 -10.54
C ILE A 176 -8.80 -11.29 -9.84
N ILE A 177 -9.70 -11.53 -8.89
CA ILE A 177 -9.94 -12.84 -8.29
C ILE A 177 -11.16 -13.45 -8.98
N THR A 178 -11.03 -14.70 -9.45
CA THR A 178 -12.09 -15.36 -10.21
C THR A 178 -13.35 -15.60 -9.39
N SER A 179 -14.49 -15.65 -10.07
CA SER A 179 -15.84 -15.67 -9.45
C SER A 179 -16.18 -16.93 -8.63
N ASP A 180 -15.33 -17.96 -8.65
CA ASP A 180 -15.46 -19.15 -7.79
C ASP A 180 -14.90 -18.94 -6.37
N TRP A 181 -14.29 -17.77 -6.12
CA TRP A 181 -13.84 -17.35 -4.81
C TRP A 181 -14.84 -16.41 -4.14
N THR A 182 -14.99 -16.58 -2.82
CA THR A 182 -15.71 -15.65 -1.95
C THR A 182 -14.72 -14.91 -1.05
N VAL A 183 -15.14 -13.80 -0.47
CA VAL A 183 -14.33 -13.07 0.52
C VAL A 183 -13.88 -13.98 1.65
N ASP A 184 -14.82 -14.78 2.21
CA ASP A 184 -14.51 -15.74 3.29
C ASP A 184 -13.42 -16.73 2.86
N LYS A 185 -13.53 -17.29 1.67
CA LYS A 185 -12.55 -18.24 1.13
C LYS A 185 -11.16 -17.60 0.95
N VAL A 186 -11.10 -16.32 0.53
CA VAL A 186 -9.83 -15.57 0.46
C VAL A 186 -9.25 -15.40 1.86
N VAL A 187 -10.03 -14.96 2.83
CA VAL A 187 -9.60 -14.76 4.21
C VAL A 187 -9.12 -16.08 4.83
N GLU A 188 -9.91 -17.14 4.73
CA GLU A 188 -9.55 -18.46 5.27
C GLU A 188 -8.25 -19.01 4.67
N THR A 189 -7.97 -18.68 3.40
CA THR A 189 -6.78 -19.16 2.69
C THR A 189 -5.54 -18.32 2.97
N ALA A 190 -5.70 -17.01 3.05
CA ALA A 190 -4.57 -16.06 3.07
C ALA A 190 -4.26 -15.51 4.46
N TRP A 191 -5.26 -15.41 5.36
CA TRP A 191 -5.09 -14.76 6.64
C TRP A 191 -4.89 -15.75 7.78
N HIS A 192 -3.65 -15.86 8.26
CA HIS A 192 -3.26 -16.73 9.37
C HIS A 192 -2.42 -15.94 10.38
N PRO A 193 -3.05 -15.21 11.33
CA PRO A 193 -2.32 -14.45 12.33
C PRO A 193 -1.53 -15.39 13.25
N LEU A 194 -0.21 -15.26 13.25
CA LEU A 194 0.69 -16.11 14.02
C LEU A 194 1.08 -15.51 15.38
N ALA A 195 0.76 -14.24 15.61
CA ALA A 195 0.91 -13.55 16.88
C ALA A 195 -0.33 -12.70 17.16
N GLU A 196 -0.91 -12.80 18.37
CA GLU A 196 -2.17 -12.14 18.70
C GLU A 196 -2.01 -10.72 19.24
N LYS A 197 -0.87 -10.37 19.80
CA LYS A 197 -0.62 -9.02 20.37
C LYS A 197 0.83 -8.63 20.25
N VAL A 198 1.04 -7.38 19.88
CA VAL A 198 2.24 -6.66 20.23
C VAL A 198 2.20 -6.43 21.74
N SER A 199 3.17 -6.97 22.45
CA SER A 199 3.30 -6.72 23.88
C SER A 199 3.82 -5.30 24.06
N THR A 200 2.92 -4.36 24.37
CA THR A 200 3.35 -3.14 25.04
C THR A 200 3.83 -3.54 26.42
N LYS A 201 5.13 -3.48 26.65
CA LYS A 201 5.68 -3.48 28.02
C LYS A 201 5.56 -2.11 28.60
#